data_cbf5924884eed7b3e56ccb26a25dda2f
#
_entry.id   cbf5924884eed7b3e56ccb26a25dda2f
#
_cell.length_a   1.000
_cell.length_b   1.000
_cell.length_c   1.000
_cell.angle_alpha   90.00
_cell.angle_beta   90.00
_cell.angle_gamma   90.00
#
_symmetry.space_group_name_H-M   'P 1'
#
loop_
_entity.id
_entity.type
_entity.pdbx_description
1 polymer ?
#
loop_
_entity_poly.entity_id
_entity_poly.type
_entity_poly.pdbx_seq_one_letter_code
_entity_poly.pdbx_strand_id
1 'polypeptide(L)'
;MKPNVFMPLILLLMLSLAMNTSIARADDLEEFKAAVKRYNDSLVHWDVDIIADIEAEAFGFTFRYEYITNNKIIDKELWKQQLKELLSQYEYYDFNFVTSQAVVIGNTGIACGNYKISRKHKEYPWVSAKKRWSSTWVKTNGQWKLVFYHFELIEAWR
;
A
#
# COMPACT_ATOMS: atom_id res chain seq x y z
N MET A 1 6.74 -46.67 -38.29
CA MET A 1 7.01 -45.37 -37.64
C MET A 1 6.26 -45.36 -36.31
N LYS A 2 6.96 -45.27 -35.21
CA LYS A 2 6.31 -45.17 -33.88
C LYS A 2 5.88 -43.72 -33.67
N PRO A 3 4.66 -43.46 -33.24
CA PRO A 3 4.20 -42.09 -32.98
C PRO A 3 5.03 -41.49 -31.83
N ASN A 4 5.51 -40.27 -32.07
CA ASN A 4 6.32 -39.51 -31.07
C ASN A 4 5.40 -39.07 -29.92
N VAL A 5 5.37 -39.85 -28.86
CA VAL A 5 4.56 -39.60 -27.64
C VAL A 5 5.02 -38.32 -26.86
N PHE A 6 6.22 -37.81 -27.20
CA PHE A 6 6.79 -36.62 -26.53
C PHE A 6 6.09 -35.31 -26.88
N MET A 7 5.51 -35.21 -28.06
CA MET A 7 4.90 -33.95 -28.52
C MET A 7 3.61 -33.56 -27.76
N PRO A 8 2.67 -34.49 -27.47
CA PRO A 8 1.51 -34.14 -26.64
C PRO A 8 1.83 -33.83 -25.20
N LEU A 9 2.90 -34.39 -24.63
CA LEU A 9 3.31 -34.12 -23.25
C LEU A 9 3.85 -32.68 -23.08
N ILE A 10 4.63 -32.21 -24.05
CA ILE A 10 5.16 -30.84 -24.07
C ILE A 10 4.01 -29.82 -24.24
N LEU A 11 3.04 -30.14 -25.10
CA LEU A 11 1.87 -29.26 -25.30
C LEU A 11 1.01 -29.18 -24.05
N LEU A 12 0.83 -30.28 -23.31
CA LEU A 12 0.09 -30.33 -22.05
C LEU A 12 0.82 -29.54 -20.95
N LEU A 13 2.16 -29.62 -20.91
CA LEU A 13 2.98 -28.86 -19.95
C LEU A 13 2.93 -27.35 -20.24
N MET A 14 2.99 -26.95 -21.52
CA MET A 14 2.87 -25.57 -21.94
C MET A 14 1.47 -25.01 -21.66
N LEU A 15 0.39 -25.81 -21.85
CA LEU A 15 -0.97 -25.40 -21.49
C LEU A 15 -1.14 -25.25 -19.97
N SER A 16 -0.53 -26.11 -19.15
CA SER A 16 -0.60 -26.01 -17.71
C SER A 16 0.19 -24.83 -17.15
N LEU A 17 1.34 -24.45 -17.76
CA LEU A 17 2.05 -23.22 -17.43
C LEU A 17 1.26 -21.96 -17.84
N ALA A 18 0.60 -21.97 -19.00
CA ALA A 18 -0.22 -20.84 -19.45
C ALA A 18 -1.48 -20.63 -18.59
N MET A 19 -2.01 -21.68 -17.97
CA MET A 19 -3.16 -21.58 -17.06
C MET A 19 -2.79 -21.07 -15.65
N ASN A 20 -1.52 -21.09 -15.28
CA ASN A 20 -1.04 -20.57 -13.99
C ASN A 20 -0.63 -19.11 -14.01
N THR A 21 -0.65 -18.43 -15.16
CA THR A 21 -0.68 -16.98 -15.15
C THR A 21 -2.12 -16.58 -14.80
N SER A 22 -2.41 -16.47 -13.52
CA SER A 22 -3.68 -15.92 -13.08
C SER A 22 -3.74 -14.46 -13.58
N ILE A 23 -4.38 -14.27 -14.72
CA ILE A 23 -4.85 -12.95 -15.13
C ILE A 23 -5.72 -12.49 -13.96
N ALA A 24 -5.30 -11.41 -13.31
CA ALA A 24 -6.08 -10.81 -12.23
C ALA A 24 -7.50 -10.63 -12.74
N ARG A 25 -8.47 -11.22 -12.06
CA ARG A 25 -9.88 -11.05 -12.43
C ARG A 25 -10.22 -9.58 -12.28
N ALA A 26 -11.12 -9.07 -13.08
CA ALA A 26 -11.61 -7.70 -12.94
C ALA A 26 -12.08 -7.42 -11.51
N ASP A 27 -12.67 -8.41 -10.85
CA ASP A 27 -13.10 -8.36 -9.46
C ASP A 27 -11.93 -8.14 -8.49
N ASP A 28 -10.77 -8.77 -8.71
CA ASP A 28 -9.58 -8.60 -7.86
C ASP A 28 -9.05 -7.15 -7.90
N LEU A 29 -9.14 -6.50 -9.06
CA LEU A 29 -8.73 -5.11 -9.19
C LEU A 29 -9.69 -4.17 -8.45
N GLU A 30 -10.99 -4.39 -8.52
CA GLU A 30 -11.98 -3.57 -7.82
C GLU A 30 -11.91 -3.79 -6.30
N GLU A 31 -11.75 -5.04 -5.84
CA GLU A 31 -11.49 -5.33 -4.43
C GLU A 31 -10.20 -4.65 -3.93
N PHE A 32 -9.15 -4.68 -4.75
CA PHE A 32 -7.89 -4.02 -4.43
C PHE A 32 -8.05 -2.49 -4.32
N LYS A 33 -8.72 -1.86 -5.28
CA LYS A 33 -9.02 -0.42 -5.23
C LYS A 33 -9.82 -0.05 -3.98
N ALA A 34 -10.79 -0.88 -3.61
CA ALA A 34 -11.58 -0.69 -2.40
C ALA A 34 -10.72 -0.78 -1.14
N ALA A 35 -9.76 -1.72 -1.08
CA ALA A 35 -8.82 -1.83 0.03
C ALA A 35 -7.89 -0.61 0.13
N VAL A 36 -7.36 -0.13 -0.99
CA VAL A 36 -6.55 1.10 -1.06
C VAL A 36 -7.35 2.30 -0.59
N LYS A 37 -8.60 2.43 -1.05
CA LYS A 37 -9.48 3.52 -0.61
C LYS A 37 -9.74 3.46 0.89
N ARG A 38 -10.08 2.27 1.42
CA ARG A 38 -10.31 2.07 2.86
C ARG A 38 -9.10 2.49 3.70
N TYR A 39 -7.89 2.17 3.26
CA TYR A 39 -6.67 2.58 3.93
C TYR A 39 -6.48 4.10 3.88
N ASN A 40 -6.64 4.71 2.72
CA ASN A 40 -6.54 6.16 2.58
C ASN A 40 -7.59 6.90 3.43
N ASP A 41 -8.83 6.41 3.45
CA ASP A 41 -9.89 6.96 4.29
C ASP A 41 -9.55 6.83 5.79
N SER A 42 -8.95 5.70 6.21
CA SER A 42 -8.53 5.51 7.60
C SER A 42 -7.40 6.46 8.00
N LEU A 43 -6.51 6.82 7.07
CA LEU A 43 -5.50 7.86 7.29
C LEU A 43 -6.12 9.26 7.40
N VAL A 44 -7.17 9.57 6.63
CA VAL A 44 -7.90 10.84 6.73
C VAL A 44 -8.55 11.00 8.10
N HIS A 45 -9.15 9.93 8.62
CA HIS A 45 -9.88 9.93 9.89
C HIS A 45 -9.03 9.50 11.09
N TRP A 46 -7.77 9.10 10.84
CA TRP A 46 -6.85 8.59 11.85
C TRP A 46 -7.40 7.42 12.66
N ASP A 47 -8.08 6.53 11.98
CA ASP A 47 -8.53 5.29 12.56
C ASP A 47 -7.36 4.31 12.69
N VAL A 48 -6.64 4.45 13.80
CA VAL A 48 -5.40 3.68 14.07
C VAL A 48 -5.65 2.18 14.07
N ASP A 49 -6.83 1.74 14.49
CA ASP A 49 -7.15 0.31 14.53
C ASP A 49 -7.41 -0.23 13.13
N ILE A 50 -8.11 0.49 12.27
CA ILE A 50 -8.29 0.12 10.85
C ILE A 50 -6.95 0.17 10.11
N ILE A 51 -6.11 1.20 10.33
CA ILE A 51 -4.77 1.28 9.74
C ILE A 51 -3.98 0.03 10.06
N ALA A 52 -3.87 -0.32 11.35
CA ALA A 52 -3.10 -1.49 11.77
C ALA A 52 -3.71 -2.83 11.35
N ASP A 53 -5.04 -2.93 11.18
CA ASP A 53 -5.69 -4.13 10.64
C ASP A 53 -5.34 -4.37 9.17
N ILE A 54 -5.28 -3.31 8.38
CA ILE A 54 -4.95 -3.37 6.95
C ILE A 54 -3.46 -3.67 6.72
N GLU A 55 -2.58 -3.14 7.56
CA GLU A 55 -1.15 -3.38 7.47
C GLU A 55 -0.81 -4.83 7.80
N ALA A 56 0.11 -5.43 7.03
CA ALA A 56 0.60 -6.78 7.28
C ALA A 56 1.41 -6.82 8.58
N GLU A 57 1.61 -8.03 9.17
CA GLU A 57 2.47 -8.21 10.34
C GLU A 57 3.91 -7.76 10.07
N ALA A 58 4.41 -7.98 8.83
CA ALA A 58 5.71 -7.51 8.37
C ALA A 58 5.55 -6.27 7.49
N PHE A 59 4.92 -5.22 8.01
CA PHE A 59 4.77 -3.97 7.31
C PHE A 59 6.04 -3.13 7.36
N GLY A 60 6.44 -2.58 6.21
CA GLY A 60 7.57 -1.67 6.09
C GLY A 60 7.13 -0.33 5.48
N PHE A 61 7.70 0.76 5.98
CA PHE A 61 7.53 2.04 5.31
C PHE A 61 8.87 2.75 5.10
N THR A 62 8.98 3.52 4.03
CA THR A 62 10.12 4.38 3.78
C THR A 62 9.69 5.82 3.65
N PHE A 63 10.42 6.64 4.37
CA PHE A 63 10.40 8.08 4.30
C PHE A 63 11.59 8.53 3.45
N ARG A 64 11.38 9.20 2.35
CA ARG A 64 12.46 9.93 1.71
C ARG A 64 12.52 11.37 2.22
N TYR A 65 12.95 11.54 3.45
CA TYR A 65 13.76 12.68 3.83
C TYR A 65 15.20 12.19 3.83
N GLU A 66 16.13 13.00 3.39
CA GLU A 66 17.52 12.67 3.06
C GLU A 66 18.33 11.93 4.14
N TYR A 67 17.75 11.58 5.29
CA TYR A 67 18.47 11.06 6.44
C TYR A 67 17.91 9.79 7.09
N ILE A 68 16.78 9.23 6.65
CA ILE A 68 16.25 8.02 7.32
C ILE A 68 15.72 7.02 6.30
N THR A 69 16.60 6.18 5.79
CA THR A 69 16.22 4.87 5.26
C THR A 69 16.00 3.92 6.44
N ASN A 70 14.93 4.06 7.16
CA ASN A 70 14.54 3.09 8.16
C ASN A 70 13.61 2.06 7.51
N ASN A 71 14.20 1.01 6.93
CA ASN A 71 13.49 -0.24 6.70
C ASN A 71 13.20 -0.88 8.08
N LYS A 72 12.23 -0.35 8.77
CA LYS A 72 11.82 -0.89 10.07
C LYS A 72 10.62 -1.79 9.87
N ILE A 73 10.78 -3.08 10.08
CA ILE A 73 9.65 -3.97 10.38
C ILE A 73 9.17 -3.54 11.77
N ILE A 74 7.94 -3.08 11.87
CA ILE A 74 7.40 -2.52 13.11
C ILE A 74 6.38 -3.50 13.68
N ASP A 75 6.52 -3.82 14.96
CA ASP A 75 5.49 -4.48 15.74
C ASP A 75 4.20 -3.64 15.72
N LYS A 76 3.04 -4.29 15.47
CA LYS A 76 1.77 -3.59 15.28
C LYS A 76 1.30 -2.80 16.50
N GLU A 77 1.47 -3.35 17.69
CA GLU A 77 1.04 -2.66 18.92
C GLU A 77 1.92 -1.46 19.21
N LEU A 78 3.23 -1.60 19.02
CA LEU A 78 4.17 -0.48 19.11
C LEU A 78 3.84 0.59 18.05
N TRP A 79 3.48 0.17 16.84
CA TRP A 79 3.09 1.09 15.77
C TRP A 79 1.81 1.85 16.09
N LYS A 80 0.78 1.17 16.60
CA LYS A 80 -0.45 1.83 17.07
C LYS A 80 -0.16 2.88 18.15
N GLN A 81 0.70 2.54 19.11
CA GLN A 81 1.09 3.48 20.16
C GLN A 81 1.81 4.69 19.59
N GLN A 82 2.77 4.47 18.68
CA GLN A 82 3.51 5.55 18.02
C GLN A 82 2.61 6.45 17.16
N LEU A 83 1.64 5.87 16.45
CA LEU A 83 0.65 6.64 15.70
C LEU A 83 -0.21 7.52 16.63
N LYS A 84 -0.73 6.96 17.71
CA LYS A 84 -1.51 7.72 18.71
C LYS A 84 -0.69 8.86 19.32
N GLU A 85 0.56 8.59 19.66
CA GLU A 85 1.47 9.59 20.21
C GLU A 85 1.78 10.69 19.19
N LEU A 86 2.09 10.31 17.95
CA LEU A 86 2.31 11.26 16.85
C LEU A 86 1.10 12.18 16.65
N LEU A 87 -0.11 11.61 16.63
CA LEU A 87 -1.33 12.37 16.46
C LEU A 87 -1.60 13.36 17.57
N SER A 88 -1.29 12.98 18.80
CA SER A 88 -1.47 13.84 19.97
C SER A 88 -0.67 15.15 19.89
N GLN A 89 0.35 15.21 19.03
CA GLN A 89 1.18 16.39 18.81
C GLN A 89 0.58 17.42 17.86
N TYR A 90 -0.50 17.07 17.15
CA TYR A 90 -1.13 17.97 16.20
C TYR A 90 -2.44 18.53 16.72
N GLU A 91 -2.68 19.82 16.48
CA GLU A 91 -3.98 20.48 16.71
C GLU A 91 -4.92 20.26 15.54
N TYR A 92 -4.35 20.13 14.36
CA TYR A 92 -5.09 19.94 13.11
C TYR A 92 -4.29 19.05 12.17
N TYR A 93 -5.04 18.22 11.46
CA TYR A 93 -4.45 17.32 10.47
C TYR A 93 -5.50 17.00 9.38
N ASP A 94 -5.17 17.23 8.12
CA ASP A 94 -6.05 16.97 7.00
C ASP A 94 -5.28 16.33 5.85
N PHE A 95 -5.89 15.31 5.26
CA PHE A 95 -5.37 14.63 4.08
C PHE A 95 -6.37 14.66 2.94
N ASN A 96 -5.88 14.88 1.74
CA ASN A 96 -6.66 14.71 0.52
C ASN A 96 -5.89 13.79 -0.43
N PHE A 97 -6.31 12.53 -0.50
CA PHE A 97 -5.71 11.49 -1.33
C PHE A 97 -6.31 11.43 -2.71
N VAL A 98 -5.45 11.27 -3.72
CA VAL A 98 -5.83 10.94 -5.10
C VAL A 98 -5.03 9.72 -5.53
N THR A 99 -5.72 8.60 -5.77
CA THR A 99 -5.13 7.41 -6.39
C THR A 99 -5.06 7.63 -7.89
N SER A 100 -3.86 7.56 -8.46
CA SER A 100 -3.64 7.78 -9.89
C SER A 100 -3.65 6.48 -10.68
N GLN A 101 -3.07 5.43 -10.11
CA GLN A 101 -2.96 4.11 -10.74
C GLN A 101 -3.07 3.00 -9.70
N ALA A 102 -3.67 1.89 -10.13
CA ALA A 102 -3.72 0.65 -9.38
C ALA A 102 -3.61 -0.53 -10.35
N VAL A 103 -2.81 -1.53 -10.01
CA VAL A 103 -2.61 -2.74 -10.81
C VAL A 103 -2.54 -3.95 -9.89
N VAL A 104 -3.05 -5.09 -10.38
CA VAL A 104 -2.99 -6.38 -9.68
C VAL A 104 -2.29 -7.38 -10.58
N ILE A 105 -1.31 -8.10 -10.01
CA ILE A 105 -0.55 -9.18 -10.65
C ILE A 105 -0.56 -10.38 -9.71
N GLY A 106 -1.38 -11.38 -10.04
CA GLY A 106 -1.63 -12.51 -9.15
C GLY A 106 -2.23 -12.06 -7.82
N ASN A 107 -1.56 -12.34 -6.73
CA ASN A 107 -1.94 -11.93 -5.37
C ASN A 107 -1.25 -10.63 -4.91
N THR A 108 -0.56 -9.93 -5.80
CA THR A 108 0.16 -8.70 -5.49
C THR A 108 -0.54 -7.50 -6.11
N GLY A 109 -0.79 -6.46 -5.33
CA GLY A 109 -1.35 -5.19 -5.77
C GLY A 109 -0.32 -4.07 -5.60
N ILE A 110 -0.27 -3.16 -6.57
CA ILE A 110 0.54 -1.93 -6.51
C ILE A 110 -0.39 -0.76 -6.79
N ALA A 111 -0.36 0.24 -5.91
CA ALA A 111 -1.08 1.48 -6.13
C ALA A 111 -0.15 2.69 -5.90
N CYS A 112 -0.42 3.77 -6.63
CA CYS A 112 0.29 5.02 -6.44
C CYS A 112 -0.62 6.22 -6.72
N GLY A 113 -0.19 7.37 -6.23
CA GLY A 113 -0.93 8.61 -6.41
C GLY A 113 -0.25 9.81 -5.75
N ASN A 114 -1.06 10.83 -5.54
CA ASN A 114 -0.64 12.03 -4.84
C ASN A 114 -1.56 12.28 -3.65
N TYR A 115 -1.07 13.02 -2.67
CA TYR A 115 -1.92 13.60 -1.64
C TYR A 115 -1.45 14.99 -1.24
N LYS A 116 -2.40 15.79 -0.78
CA LYS A 116 -2.12 17.03 -0.07
C LYS A 116 -2.30 16.75 1.41
N ILE A 117 -1.41 17.33 2.21
CA ILE A 117 -1.48 17.29 3.65
C ILE A 117 -1.44 18.72 4.15
N SER A 118 -2.32 19.04 5.08
CA SER A 118 -2.28 20.29 5.85
C SER A 118 -2.29 19.94 7.34
N ARG A 119 -1.34 20.47 8.09
CA ARG A 119 -1.19 20.14 9.50
C ARG A 119 -0.72 21.32 10.32
N LYS A 120 -1.19 21.40 11.55
CA LYS A 120 -0.71 22.31 12.55
C LYS A 120 -0.23 21.53 13.77
N HIS A 121 1.06 21.56 14.02
CA HIS A 121 1.66 21.02 15.21
C HIS A 121 1.46 21.99 16.37
N LYS A 122 1.37 21.49 17.60
CA LYS A 122 1.18 22.32 18.79
C LYS A 122 2.32 23.34 19.00
N GLU A 123 3.56 22.95 18.65
CA GLU A 123 4.77 23.74 18.86
C GLU A 123 5.33 24.41 17.60
N TYR A 124 4.87 23.98 16.40
CA TYR A 124 5.43 24.44 15.14
C TYR A 124 4.38 25.12 14.27
N PRO A 125 4.79 25.97 13.32
CA PRO A 125 3.86 26.65 12.44
C PRO A 125 3.10 25.69 11.55
N TRP A 126 2.02 26.17 10.98
CA TRP A 126 1.23 25.49 9.95
C TRP A 126 2.12 25.08 8.78
N VAL A 127 1.93 23.84 8.31
CA VAL A 127 2.63 23.32 7.14
C VAL A 127 1.62 22.67 6.22
N SER A 128 1.67 23.04 4.94
CA SER A 128 0.98 22.31 3.87
C SER A 128 2.01 21.72 2.92
N ALA A 129 1.72 20.55 2.40
CA ALA A 129 2.62 19.88 1.49
C ALA A 129 1.84 19.03 0.47
N LYS A 130 2.39 18.93 -0.74
CA LYS A 130 2.00 17.96 -1.75
C LYS A 130 3.02 16.84 -1.77
N LYS A 131 2.55 15.61 -1.69
CA LYS A 131 3.39 14.42 -1.69
C LYS A 131 2.93 13.43 -2.74
N ARG A 132 3.87 12.60 -3.19
CA ARG A 132 3.60 11.40 -3.98
C ARG A 132 3.67 10.21 -3.06
N TRP A 133 2.84 9.21 -3.31
CA TRP A 133 2.87 7.95 -2.59
C TRP A 133 2.83 6.76 -3.54
N SER A 134 3.38 5.65 -3.09
CA SER A 134 3.19 4.33 -3.68
C SER A 134 3.09 3.27 -2.59
N SER A 135 2.37 2.21 -2.88
CA SER A 135 2.12 1.13 -1.92
C SER A 135 2.12 -0.22 -2.60
N THR A 136 2.61 -1.22 -1.89
CA THR A 136 2.61 -2.62 -2.32
C THR A 136 1.77 -3.44 -1.34
N TRP A 137 0.94 -4.30 -1.88
CA TRP A 137 -0.04 -5.09 -1.16
C TRP A 137 0.05 -6.55 -1.55
N VAL A 138 -0.37 -7.43 -0.64
CA VAL A 138 -0.49 -8.87 -0.89
C VAL A 138 -1.86 -9.34 -0.45
N LYS A 139 -2.54 -10.13 -1.28
CA LYS A 139 -3.80 -10.79 -0.93
C LYS A 139 -3.49 -12.07 -0.16
N THR A 140 -3.85 -12.09 1.14
CA THR A 140 -3.64 -13.22 2.05
C THR A 140 -4.98 -13.60 2.67
N ASN A 141 -5.37 -14.89 2.58
CA ASN A 141 -6.65 -15.39 3.09
C ASN A 141 -7.87 -14.57 2.57
N GLY A 142 -7.83 -14.17 1.30
CA GLY A 142 -8.89 -13.38 0.67
C GLY A 142 -8.90 -11.89 1.04
N GLN A 143 -7.96 -11.41 1.83
CA GLN A 143 -7.87 -10.01 2.24
C GLN A 143 -6.61 -9.35 1.71
N TRP A 144 -6.73 -8.12 1.22
CA TRP A 144 -5.61 -7.29 0.83
C TRP A 144 -4.94 -6.70 2.08
N LYS A 145 -3.64 -6.99 2.25
CA LYS A 145 -2.80 -6.46 3.31
C LYS A 145 -1.70 -5.58 2.74
N LEU A 146 -1.53 -4.40 3.33
CA LEU A 146 -0.46 -3.47 2.97
C LEU A 146 0.88 -3.98 3.53
N VAL A 147 1.85 -4.23 2.65
CA VAL A 147 3.19 -4.72 3.05
C VAL A 147 4.25 -3.64 2.96
N PHE A 148 4.05 -2.63 2.13
CA PHE A 148 5.01 -1.55 1.98
C PHE A 148 4.33 -0.25 1.56
N TYR A 149 4.74 0.86 2.17
CA TYR A 149 4.29 2.20 1.83
C TYR A 149 5.49 3.15 1.68
N HIS A 150 5.50 3.89 0.58
CA HIS A 150 6.52 4.88 0.30
C HIS A 150 5.86 6.22 -0.01
N PHE A 151 6.48 7.31 0.46
CA PHE A 151 6.08 8.64 0.06
C PHE A 151 7.28 9.57 -0.03
N GLU A 152 7.16 10.55 -0.93
CA GLU A 152 8.15 11.59 -1.15
C GLU A 152 7.49 12.97 -1.20
N LEU A 153 8.22 13.96 -0.75
CA LEU A 153 7.79 15.36 -0.84
C LEU A 153 7.95 15.84 -2.29
N ILE A 154 6.89 16.44 -2.84
CA ILE A 154 6.95 17.16 -4.12
C ILE A 154 7.14 18.64 -3.86
N GLU A 155 6.32 19.20 -2.95
CA GLU A 155 6.27 20.62 -2.68
C GLU A 155 5.80 20.85 -1.23
N ALA A 156 6.36 21.84 -0.58
CA ALA A 156 5.91 22.29 0.75
C ALA A 156 5.78 23.82 0.75
N TRP A 157 4.75 24.30 1.47
CA TRP A 157 4.52 25.73 1.68
C TRP A 157 4.03 25.98 3.11
N ARG A 158 4.32 27.16 3.60
CA ARG A 158 3.99 27.64 4.95
C ARG A 158 3.00 28.78 4.87
#